data_7ef10b76119d2e9da35c7ed983744baf
#
_entry.id   7ef10b76119d2e9da35c7ed983744baf
#
_cell.length_a   1.000
_cell.length_b   1.000
_cell.length_c   1.000
_cell.angle_alpha   90.00
_cell.angle_beta   90.00
_cell.angle_gamma   90.00
#
_symmetry.space_group_name_H-M   'P 1'
#
loop_
_entity.id
_entity.type
_entity.pdbx_description
1 polymer ?
#
loop_
_entity_poly.entity_id
_entity_poly.type
_entity_poly.pdbx_seq_one_letter_code
_entity_poly.pdbx_strand_id
1 'polypeptide(L)'
;MGLYVRQLKLGPMENFVYLVGAEGARETAIIDPAWDVESAVRVAEEDGRALTHALLSHHHFDHVNGLPALLAHGGVRVLAHRADIPKLAPEVRREVTPVDAGDGIEVGPLRIEAMHTPGHTPGSTCWHAGEGLFAGDTVFVNACGRCDLAGGDPEQMFQSLRRVSQLPDDVRLYPGHDYGDVPVSSIAREKDRNPYFQKLASLTDFVSWRMRPRD
;
A
#
# COMPACT_ATOMS: atom_id res chain seq x y z
N MET A 1 10.85 -2.88 -18.90
CA MET A 1 10.27 -4.17 -18.46
C MET A 1 8.85 -3.87 -18.02
N GLY A 2 7.85 -4.59 -18.56
CA GLY A 2 6.44 -4.35 -18.21
C GLY A 2 6.13 -4.77 -16.77
N LEU A 3 5.19 -4.05 -16.14
CA LEU A 3 4.70 -4.35 -14.80
C LEU A 3 3.46 -5.24 -14.88
N TYR A 4 3.52 -6.43 -14.28
CA TYR A 4 2.34 -7.28 -14.05
C TYR A 4 1.63 -6.82 -12.79
N VAL A 5 0.32 -6.57 -12.88
CA VAL A 5 -0.52 -6.21 -11.74
C VAL A 5 -1.86 -6.94 -11.84
N ARG A 6 -2.24 -7.63 -10.78
CA ARG A 6 -3.63 -8.04 -10.53
C ARG A 6 -4.16 -7.28 -9.32
N GLN A 7 -5.28 -6.61 -9.48
CA GLN A 7 -6.00 -5.95 -8.41
C GLN A 7 -7.21 -6.80 -8.05
N LEU A 8 -7.28 -7.23 -6.79
CA LEU A 8 -8.35 -8.06 -6.26
C LEU A 8 -9.11 -7.28 -5.19
N LYS A 9 -10.41 -7.06 -5.38
CA LYS A 9 -11.27 -6.46 -4.35
C LYS A 9 -11.78 -7.56 -3.43
N LEU A 10 -11.34 -7.53 -2.16
CA LEU A 10 -11.63 -8.56 -1.18
C LEU A 10 -12.20 -7.97 0.10
N GLY A 11 -13.06 -8.76 0.75
CA GLY A 11 -13.59 -8.46 2.07
C GLY A 11 -14.66 -7.36 2.14
N PRO A 12 -15.26 -7.18 3.32
CA PRO A 12 -16.40 -6.27 3.52
C PRO A 12 -16.00 -4.78 3.60
N MET A 13 -14.70 -4.48 3.73
CA MET A 13 -14.19 -3.10 3.79
C MET A 13 -13.67 -2.62 2.44
N GLU A 14 -13.98 -3.35 1.34
CA GLU A 14 -13.61 -3.01 -0.02
C GLU A 14 -12.09 -2.86 -0.24
N ASN A 15 -11.29 -3.68 0.47
CA ASN A 15 -9.84 -3.66 0.34
C ASN A 15 -9.40 -4.11 -1.05
N PHE A 16 -8.35 -3.49 -1.54
CA PHE A 16 -7.60 -3.98 -2.69
C PHE A 16 -6.35 -4.73 -2.23
N VAL A 17 -6.25 -5.99 -2.63
CA VAL A 17 -5.06 -6.83 -2.55
C VAL A 17 -4.42 -6.86 -3.93
N TYR A 18 -3.09 -6.71 -3.99
CA TYR A 18 -2.40 -6.67 -5.28
C TYR A 18 -1.41 -7.81 -5.42
N LEU A 19 -1.38 -8.41 -6.63
CA LEU A 19 -0.28 -9.27 -7.06
C LEU A 19 0.60 -8.46 -8.02
N VAL A 20 1.90 -8.36 -7.72
CA VAL A 20 2.81 -7.47 -8.42
C VAL A 20 4.10 -8.20 -8.79
N GLY A 21 4.50 -8.11 -10.05
CA GLY A 21 5.72 -8.75 -10.56
C GLY A 21 6.17 -8.16 -11.89
N ALA A 22 7.26 -8.64 -12.44
CA ALA A 22 7.63 -8.32 -13.81
C ALA A 22 6.83 -9.14 -14.80
N GLU A 23 6.45 -8.56 -15.96
CA GLU A 23 5.90 -9.34 -17.06
C GLU A 23 6.87 -10.46 -17.47
N GLY A 24 6.33 -11.67 -17.68
CA GLY A 24 7.12 -12.85 -18.07
C GLY A 24 7.91 -13.53 -16.97
N ALA A 25 8.04 -12.95 -15.76
CA ALA A 25 8.65 -13.60 -14.61
C ALA A 25 7.62 -14.42 -13.80
N ARG A 26 8.08 -15.38 -13.03
CA ARG A 26 7.21 -16.15 -12.13
C ARG A 26 7.10 -15.54 -10.74
N GLU A 27 8.18 -14.95 -10.26
CA GLU A 27 8.24 -14.35 -8.92
C GLU A 27 7.28 -13.18 -8.83
N THR A 28 6.49 -13.15 -7.76
CA THR A 28 5.41 -12.19 -7.56
C THR A 28 5.32 -11.82 -6.08
N ALA A 29 5.14 -10.53 -5.80
CA ALA A 29 4.79 -10.05 -4.49
C ALA A 29 3.27 -9.97 -4.35
N ILE A 30 2.76 -10.25 -3.15
CA ILE A 30 1.42 -9.86 -2.73
C ILE A 30 1.52 -8.62 -1.84
N ILE A 31 0.73 -7.60 -2.10
CA ILE A 31 0.65 -6.39 -1.27
C ILE A 31 -0.65 -6.45 -0.47
N ASP A 32 -0.52 -6.23 0.85
CA ASP A 32 -1.60 -6.25 1.83
C ASP A 32 -2.46 -7.52 1.76
N PRO A 33 -1.88 -8.70 2.10
CA PRO A 33 -2.58 -9.98 2.08
C PRO A 33 -3.69 -10.01 3.14
N ALA A 34 -4.90 -9.72 2.72
CA ALA A 34 -6.05 -9.54 3.58
C ALA A 34 -7.24 -10.41 3.16
N TRP A 35 -8.13 -10.67 4.12
CA TRP A 35 -9.42 -11.35 3.92
C TRP A 35 -9.26 -12.74 3.29
N ASP A 36 -9.81 -12.95 2.10
CA ASP A 36 -9.74 -14.20 1.34
C ASP A 36 -8.41 -14.30 0.57
N VAL A 37 -7.30 -14.45 1.31
CA VAL A 37 -5.96 -14.57 0.73
C VAL A 37 -5.83 -15.82 -0.16
N GLU A 38 -6.62 -16.85 0.10
CA GLU A 38 -6.66 -18.09 -0.70
C GLU A 38 -7.08 -17.80 -2.15
N SER A 39 -8.01 -16.86 -2.34
CA SER A 39 -8.36 -16.40 -3.68
C SER A 39 -7.19 -15.70 -4.38
N ALA A 40 -6.39 -14.92 -3.66
CA ALA A 40 -5.20 -14.28 -4.23
C ALA A 40 -4.12 -15.31 -4.60
N VAL A 41 -3.90 -16.32 -3.74
CA VAL A 41 -2.98 -17.43 -4.03
C VAL A 41 -3.42 -18.18 -5.29
N ARG A 42 -4.71 -18.55 -5.37
CA ARG A 42 -5.26 -19.25 -6.55
C ARG A 42 -5.10 -18.44 -7.84
N VAL A 43 -5.36 -17.12 -7.82
CA VAL A 43 -5.16 -16.24 -8.98
C VAL A 43 -3.69 -16.20 -9.40
N ALA A 44 -2.76 -16.15 -8.43
CA ALA A 44 -1.34 -16.21 -8.74
C ALA A 44 -0.96 -17.53 -9.44
N GLU A 45 -1.46 -18.67 -8.93
CA GLU A 45 -1.22 -20.00 -9.52
C GLU A 45 -1.81 -20.13 -10.92
N GLU A 46 -3.05 -19.65 -11.14
CA GLU A 46 -3.71 -19.64 -12.44
C GLU A 46 -2.95 -18.80 -13.49
N ASP A 47 -2.33 -17.71 -13.06
CA ASP A 47 -1.47 -16.87 -13.89
C ASP A 47 -0.03 -17.44 -14.03
N GLY A 48 0.25 -18.63 -13.49
CA GLY A 48 1.57 -19.28 -13.52
C GLY A 48 2.63 -18.57 -12.67
N ARG A 49 2.20 -17.82 -11.66
CA ARG A 49 3.04 -17.03 -10.76
C ARG A 49 3.35 -17.78 -9.47
N ALA A 50 4.44 -17.41 -8.82
CA ALA A 50 4.84 -17.90 -7.52
C ALA A 50 4.94 -16.74 -6.54
N LEU A 51 4.16 -16.75 -5.46
CA LEU A 51 4.26 -15.76 -4.40
C LEU A 51 5.56 -15.98 -3.61
N THR A 52 6.43 -14.99 -3.62
CA THR A 52 7.73 -15.01 -2.96
C THR A 52 7.85 -13.95 -1.87
N HIS A 53 7.07 -12.88 -1.96
CA HIS A 53 7.09 -11.76 -1.03
C HIS A 53 5.68 -11.33 -0.65
N ALA A 54 5.49 -10.92 0.60
CA ALA A 54 4.33 -10.20 1.08
C ALA A 54 4.79 -8.83 1.59
N LEU A 55 4.26 -7.77 1.00
CA LEU A 55 4.64 -6.39 1.30
C LEU A 55 3.47 -5.71 2.00
N LEU A 56 3.67 -5.28 3.25
CA LEU A 56 2.62 -4.65 4.03
C LEU A 56 2.72 -3.14 3.90
N SER A 57 1.63 -2.49 3.50
CA SER A 57 1.57 -1.02 3.49
C SER A 57 1.53 -0.46 4.89
N HIS A 58 0.82 -1.12 5.81
CA HIS A 58 0.72 -0.75 7.23
C HIS A 58 0.12 -1.89 8.07
N HIS A 59 -0.04 -1.67 9.39
CA HIS A 59 -0.38 -2.73 10.35
C HIS A 59 -1.88 -2.93 10.61
N HIS A 60 -2.81 -2.16 10.02
CA HIS A 60 -4.22 -2.30 10.33
C HIS A 60 -4.75 -3.66 9.94
N PHE A 61 -5.68 -4.17 10.78
CA PHE A 61 -6.21 -5.53 10.71
C PHE A 61 -6.67 -5.93 9.30
N ASP A 62 -7.39 -5.05 8.64
CA ASP A 62 -7.96 -5.29 7.32
C ASP A 62 -6.95 -5.34 6.16
N HIS A 63 -5.66 -5.03 6.42
CA HIS A 63 -4.55 -5.18 5.46
C HIS A 63 -3.67 -6.41 5.75
N VAL A 64 -3.79 -7.00 6.94
CA VAL A 64 -2.86 -8.05 7.39
C VAL A 64 -3.54 -9.32 7.89
N ASN A 65 -4.88 -9.35 7.96
CA ASN A 65 -5.62 -10.47 8.55
C ASN A 65 -5.55 -11.79 7.77
N GLY A 66 -5.12 -11.76 6.51
CA GLY A 66 -4.83 -12.96 5.72
C GLY A 66 -3.40 -13.51 5.90
N LEU A 67 -2.50 -12.78 6.60
CA LEU A 67 -1.11 -13.22 6.78
C LEU A 67 -0.96 -14.61 7.41
N PRO A 68 -1.72 -14.99 8.46
CA PRO A 68 -1.58 -16.33 9.04
C PRO A 68 -1.85 -17.45 8.01
N ALA A 69 -2.87 -17.28 7.17
CA ALA A 69 -3.18 -18.22 6.11
C ALA A 69 -2.08 -18.23 5.03
N LEU A 70 -1.62 -17.05 4.59
CA LEU A 70 -0.53 -16.95 3.63
C LEU A 70 0.77 -17.62 4.12
N LEU A 71 1.13 -17.40 5.38
CA LEU A 71 2.31 -18.02 5.99
C LEU A 71 2.21 -19.55 6.08
N ALA A 72 0.99 -20.08 6.22
CA ALA A 72 0.76 -21.54 6.22
C ALA A 72 1.07 -22.20 4.86
N HIS A 73 0.97 -21.46 3.75
CA HIS A 73 1.42 -21.95 2.44
C HIS A 73 2.95 -22.07 2.34
N GLY A 74 3.69 -21.28 3.14
CA GLY A 74 5.16 -21.27 3.14
C GLY A 74 5.78 -20.55 1.94
N GLY A 75 7.11 -20.38 1.99
CA GLY A 75 7.88 -19.82 0.87
C GLY A 75 7.76 -18.33 0.63
N VAL A 76 7.03 -17.59 1.47
CA VAL A 76 6.79 -16.15 1.33
C VAL A 76 7.58 -15.37 2.38
N ARG A 77 8.39 -14.42 1.96
CA ARG A 77 9.07 -13.46 2.83
C ARG A 77 8.18 -12.26 3.09
N VAL A 78 7.85 -12.00 4.36
CA VAL A 78 7.00 -10.86 4.76
C VAL A 78 7.85 -9.64 5.11
N LEU A 79 7.51 -8.47 4.57
CA LEU A 79 8.22 -7.21 4.80
C LEU A 79 7.24 -6.12 5.21
N ALA A 80 7.63 -5.32 6.20
CA ALA A 80 6.91 -4.14 6.67
C ALA A 80 7.88 -3.10 7.21
N HIS A 81 7.46 -1.84 7.19
CA HIS A 81 8.24 -0.79 7.84
C HIS A 81 8.38 -1.05 9.34
N ARG A 82 9.60 -0.89 9.86
CA ARG A 82 9.95 -1.22 11.26
C ARG A 82 9.03 -0.60 12.31
N ALA A 83 8.48 0.60 12.04
CA ALA A 83 7.62 1.30 12.98
C ALA A 83 6.26 0.64 13.20
N ASP A 84 5.77 -0.14 12.23
CA ASP A 84 4.48 -0.82 12.30
C ASP A 84 4.58 -2.27 12.82
N ILE A 85 5.75 -2.90 12.70
CA ILE A 85 5.95 -4.29 13.16
C ILE A 85 5.51 -4.52 14.61
N PRO A 86 5.79 -3.61 15.59
CA PRO A 86 5.36 -3.80 16.98
C PRO A 86 3.84 -3.87 17.16
N LYS A 87 3.06 -3.41 16.18
CA LYS A 87 1.58 -3.39 16.22
C LYS A 87 0.95 -4.64 15.59
N LEU A 88 1.72 -5.44 14.86
CA LEU A 88 1.27 -6.69 14.30
C LEU A 88 1.03 -7.73 15.41
N ALA A 89 0.14 -8.69 15.13
CA ALA A 89 -0.12 -9.80 16.03
C ALA A 89 1.18 -10.59 16.33
N PRO A 90 1.39 -11.06 17.57
CA PRO A 90 2.66 -11.67 18.00
C PRO A 90 3.09 -12.86 17.12
N GLU A 91 2.14 -13.64 16.63
CA GLU A 91 2.38 -14.82 15.79
C GLU A 91 2.96 -14.48 14.42
N VAL A 92 2.50 -13.37 13.80
CA VAL A 92 3.01 -12.93 12.50
C VAL A 92 4.23 -12.03 12.64
N ARG A 93 4.34 -11.26 13.72
CA ARG A 93 5.44 -10.31 13.95
C ARG A 93 6.83 -10.94 13.81
N ARG A 94 6.98 -12.19 14.24
CA ARG A 94 8.27 -12.92 14.23
C ARG A 94 8.74 -13.27 12.83
N GLU A 95 7.79 -13.35 11.87
CA GLU A 95 8.03 -13.72 10.48
C GLU A 95 8.32 -12.49 9.60
N VAL A 96 8.18 -11.26 10.16
CA VAL A 96 8.29 -10.02 9.41
C VAL A 96 9.72 -9.49 9.41
N THR A 97 10.27 -9.30 8.23
CA THR A 97 11.54 -8.60 8.02
C THR A 97 11.29 -7.09 8.00
N PRO A 98 12.00 -6.30 8.83
CA PRO A 98 11.88 -4.85 8.81
C PRO A 98 12.49 -4.24 7.55
N VAL A 99 11.84 -3.19 7.05
CA VAL A 99 12.37 -2.31 6.01
C VAL A 99 12.40 -0.87 6.48
N ASP A 100 13.24 -0.08 5.82
CA ASP A 100 13.37 1.37 6.00
C ASP A 100 13.05 2.12 4.70
N ALA A 101 12.94 3.44 4.80
CA ALA A 101 12.73 4.31 3.64
C ALA A 101 13.85 4.13 2.59
N GLY A 102 13.47 3.88 1.34
CA GLY A 102 14.40 3.71 0.22
C GLY A 102 14.94 2.29 0.04
N ASP A 103 14.59 1.34 0.94
CA ASP A 103 14.95 -0.06 0.74
C ASP A 103 14.34 -0.60 -0.55
N GLY A 104 15.17 -1.28 -1.34
CA GLY A 104 14.75 -1.96 -2.57
C GLY A 104 14.58 -3.44 -2.35
N ILE A 105 13.44 -3.96 -2.76
CA ILE A 105 13.08 -5.38 -2.68
C ILE A 105 13.10 -5.96 -4.08
N GLU A 106 13.94 -6.96 -4.29
CA GLU A 106 14.02 -7.66 -5.59
C GLU A 106 12.99 -8.81 -5.63
N VAL A 107 12.00 -8.69 -6.51
CA VAL A 107 10.98 -9.70 -6.78
C VAL A 107 11.21 -10.26 -8.18
N GLY A 108 12.05 -11.29 -8.29
CA GLY A 108 12.62 -11.68 -9.57
C GLY A 108 13.39 -10.50 -10.20
N PRO A 109 13.11 -10.13 -11.44
CA PRO A 109 13.78 -9.00 -12.08
C PRO A 109 13.17 -7.62 -11.73
N LEU A 110 12.05 -7.58 -10.98
CA LEU A 110 11.39 -6.34 -10.57
C LEU A 110 11.97 -5.82 -9.27
N ARG A 111 12.43 -4.56 -9.25
CA ARG A 111 12.76 -3.83 -8.04
C ARG A 111 11.55 -3.04 -7.54
N ILE A 112 11.15 -3.27 -6.30
CA ILE A 112 10.10 -2.54 -5.58
C ILE A 112 10.75 -1.72 -4.47
N GLU A 113 10.52 -0.42 -4.43
CA GLU A 113 11.08 0.48 -3.43
C GLU A 113 10.09 0.78 -2.31
N ALA A 114 10.56 0.73 -1.07
CA ALA A 114 9.80 1.13 0.11
C ALA A 114 9.81 2.66 0.25
N MET A 115 8.75 3.32 -0.14
CA MET A 115 8.55 4.75 0.07
C MET A 115 7.82 4.96 1.40
N HIS A 116 8.55 5.24 2.49
CA HIS A 116 7.95 5.48 3.80
C HIS A 116 7.09 6.74 3.77
N THR A 117 5.79 6.60 4.03
CA THR A 117 4.77 7.64 3.94
C THR A 117 3.91 7.70 5.22
N PRO A 118 4.52 8.05 6.38
CA PRO A 118 3.81 8.09 7.65
C PRO A 118 2.70 9.12 7.67
N GLY A 119 1.73 8.92 8.56
CA GLY A 119 0.62 9.84 8.78
C GLY A 119 -0.72 9.14 8.98
N HIS A 120 -1.00 8.04 8.30
CA HIS A 120 -2.11 7.13 8.62
C HIS A 120 -1.70 6.20 9.77
N THR A 121 -0.52 5.60 9.65
CA THR A 121 0.22 4.94 10.74
C THR A 121 1.67 5.44 10.76
N PRO A 122 2.43 5.21 11.85
CA PRO A 122 3.85 5.57 11.89
C PRO A 122 4.72 4.84 10.86
N GLY A 123 4.31 3.64 10.44
CA GLY A 123 5.03 2.81 9.48
C GLY A 123 4.37 2.74 8.10
N SER A 124 3.36 3.55 7.82
CA SER A 124 2.72 3.57 6.49
C SER A 124 3.76 3.71 5.38
N THR A 125 3.66 2.85 4.38
CA THR A 125 4.60 2.71 3.28
C THR A 125 3.85 2.56 1.96
N CYS A 126 4.14 3.40 0.99
CA CYS A 126 3.79 3.14 -0.40
C CYS A 126 4.87 2.27 -1.04
N TRP A 127 4.48 1.26 -1.80
CA TRP A 127 5.40 0.40 -2.55
C TRP A 127 5.48 0.89 -3.98
N HIS A 128 6.65 1.36 -4.41
CA HIS A 128 6.85 1.93 -5.74
C HIS A 128 7.58 0.94 -6.65
N ALA A 129 6.97 0.56 -7.75
CA ALA A 129 7.50 -0.41 -8.71
C ALA A 129 7.29 0.09 -10.15
N GLY A 130 8.37 0.46 -10.81
CA GLY A 130 8.29 0.98 -12.19
C GLY A 130 7.32 2.17 -12.31
N GLU A 131 6.26 2.00 -13.08
CA GLU A 131 5.20 3.01 -13.28
C GLU A 131 4.03 2.90 -12.26
N GLY A 132 4.13 2.03 -11.24
CA GLY A 132 3.07 1.75 -10.27
C GLY A 132 3.44 2.18 -8.84
N LEU A 133 2.54 2.92 -8.17
CA LEU A 133 2.59 3.24 -6.76
C LEU A 133 1.42 2.57 -6.04
N PHE A 134 1.72 1.59 -5.19
CA PHE A 134 0.75 0.90 -4.34
C PHE A 134 0.69 1.64 -3.01
N ALA A 135 -0.34 2.45 -2.84
CA ALA A 135 -0.35 3.51 -1.85
C ALA A 135 -0.89 3.11 -0.48
N GLY A 136 -1.44 1.89 -0.34
CA GLY A 136 -2.16 1.52 0.88
C GLY A 136 -3.15 2.61 1.29
N ASP A 137 -3.14 2.96 2.56
CA ASP A 137 -3.99 4.01 3.12
C ASP A 137 -3.32 5.39 3.20
N THR A 138 -2.23 5.59 2.46
CA THR A 138 -1.65 6.93 2.32
C THR A 138 -2.48 7.79 1.36
N VAL A 139 -2.76 7.27 0.16
CA VAL A 139 -3.55 7.98 -0.87
C VAL A 139 -4.65 7.07 -1.39
N PHE A 140 -5.88 7.55 -1.34
CA PHE A 140 -7.02 6.99 -2.06
C PHE A 140 -7.35 7.85 -3.28
N VAL A 141 -8.13 7.30 -4.18
CA VAL A 141 -8.67 8.08 -5.29
C VAL A 141 -9.57 9.19 -4.71
N ASN A 142 -9.23 10.44 -5.00
CA ASN A 142 -9.88 11.66 -4.49
C ASN A 142 -9.84 11.82 -2.94
N ALA A 143 -8.99 11.07 -2.21
CA ALA A 143 -8.91 11.14 -0.76
C ALA A 143 -7.51 10.79 -0.24
N CYS A 144 -7.34 10.82 1.09
CA CYS A 144 -6.19 10.25 1.79
C CYS A 144 -6.63 9.53 3.07
N GLY A 145 -5.77 8.69 3.59
CA GLY A 145 -5.98 7.96 4.83
C GLY A 145 -6.32 8.86 6.01
N ARG A 146 -7.10 8.37 6.94
CA ARG A 146 -7.43 9.10 8.17
C ARG A 146 -6.21 9.20 9.09
N CYS A 147 -6.16 10.30 9.85
CA CYS A 147 -5.05 10.62 10.75
C CYS A 147 -5.50 10.74 12.21
N ASP A 148 -6.74 10.38 12.51
CA ASP A 148 -7.40 10.47 13.81
C ASP A 148 -7.43 9.11 14.55
N LEU A 149 -6.81 8.09 14.01
CA LEU A 149 -6.59 6.80 14.66
C LEU A 149 -5.31 6.82 15.50
N ALA A 150 -5.16 5.81 16.37
CA ALA A 150 -3.97 5.66 17.20
C ALA A 150 -2.68 5.57 16.37
N GLY A 151 -1.78 6.52 16.55
CA GLY A 151 -0.54 6.66 15.77
C GLY A 151 -0.69 7.49 14.50
N GLY A 152 -1.89 7.96 14.17
CA GLY A 152 -2.13 8.87 13.06
C GLY A 152 -1.55 10.27 13.34
N ASP A 153 -1.05 10.94 12.29
CA ASP A 153 -0.42 12.25 12.36
C ASP A 153 -0.68 13.02 11.06
N PRO A 154 -1.53 14.07 11.09
CA PRO A 154 -1.86 14.81 9.89
C PRO A 154 -0.71 15.66 9.34
N GLU A 155 0.28 16.06 10.16
CA GLU A 155 1.45 16.79 9.68
C GLU A 155 2.39 15.85 8.91
N GLN A 156 2.60 14.64 9.42
CA GLN A 156 3.34 13.62 8.68
C GLN A 156 2.63 13.22 7.38
N MET A 157 1.29 13.07 7.40
CA MET A 157 0.50 12.81 6.20
C MET A 157 0.69 13.92 5.16
N PHE A 158 0.67 15.17 5.57
CA PHE A 158 0.96 16.31 4.68
C PHE A 158 2.32 16.17 3.99
N GLN A 159 3.38 15.86 4.74
CA GLN A 159 4.72 15.67 4.17
C GLN A 159 4.78 14.45 3.24
N SER A 160 4.07 13.39 3.59
CA SER A 160 3.98 12.18 2.77
C SER A 160 3.28 12.45 1.45
N LEU A 161 2.13 13.13 1.47
CA LEU A 161 1.40 13.50 0.24
C LEU A 161 2.21 14.48 -0.64
N ARG A 162 2.95 15.42 -0.04
CA ARG A 162 3.86 16.30 -0.79
C ARG A 162 4.92 15.50 -1.55
N ARG A 163 5.52 14.49 -0.93
CA ARG A 163 6.50 13.62 -1.61
C ARG A 163 5.84 12.81 -2.71
N VAL A 164 4.68 12.20 -2.45
CA VAL A 164 3.92 11.47 -3.47
C VAL A 164 3.56 12.38 -4.66
N SER A 165 3.16 13.63 -4.40
CA SER A 165 2.83 14.58 -5.47
C SER A 165 4.02 15.00 -6.35
N GLN A 166 5.25 14.71 -5.93
CA GLN A 166 6.46 14.98 -6.73
C GLN A 166 6.83 13.83 -7.68
N LEU A 167 6.16 12.68 -7.58
CA LEU A 167 6.34 11.61 -8.55
C LEU A 167 5.89 12.05 -9.95
N PRO A 168 6.41 11.42 -11.00
CA PRO A 168 5.99 11.67 -12.38
C PRO A 168 4.46 11.53 -12.55
N ASP A 169 3.90 12.36 -13.41
CA ASP A 169 2.45 12.46 -13.61
C ASP A 169 1.81 11.17 -14.14
N ASP A 170 2.55 10.37 -14.89
CA ASP A 170 2.14 9.12 -15.49
C ASP A 170 2.21 7.91 -14.53
N VAL A 171 2.78 8.08 -13.33
CA VAL A 171 2.77 7.01 -12.31
C VAL A 171 1.32 6.69 -11.94
N ARG A 172 0.97 5.40 -12.11
CA ARG A 172 -0.35 4.86 -11.76
C ARG A 172 -0.46 4.70 -10.24
N LEU A 173 -1.58 5.13 -9.68
CA LEU A 173 -1.86 5.03 -8.26
C LEU A 173 -2.85 3.90 -8.00
N TYR A 174 -2.43 2.94 -7.17
CA TYR A 174 -3.18 1.78 -6.72
C TYR A 174 -3.48 1.94 -5.22
N PRO A 175 -4.72 2.31 -4.84
CA PRO A 175 -5.10 2.59 -3.44
C PRO A 175 -5.31 1.32 -2.63
N GLY A 176 -5.34 1.42 -1.28
CA GLY A 176 -5.66 0.31 -0.39
C GLY A 176 -7.13 -0.13 -0.42
N HIS A 177 -8.05 0.77 -0.82
CA HIS A 177 -9.50 0.51 -0.83
C HIS A 177 -10.19 1.09 -2.06
N ASP A 178 -11.36 0.51 -2.41
CA ASP A 178 -12.25 0.94 -3.49
C ASP A 178 -13.22 2.03 -3.01
N TYR A 179 -12.68 3.16 -2.52
CA TYR A 179 -13.49 4.28 -2.01
C TYR A 179 -13.69 5.40 -3.03
N GLY A 180 -13.07 5.30 -4.18
CA GLY A 180 -13.12 6.32 -5.22
C GLY A 180 -14.13 6.06 -6.31
N ASP A 181 -14.13 6.94 -7.32
CA ASP A 181 -14.96 6.82 -8.52
C ASP A 181 -14.32 5.94 -9.62
N VAL A 182 -13.05 5.57 -9.43
CA VAL A 182 -12.31 4.62 -10.27
C VAL A 182 -11.42 3.75 -9.40
N PRO A 183 -11.14 2.48 -9.80
CA PRO A 183 -10.33 1.57 -8.99
C PRO A 183 -8.82 1.85 -9.05
N VAL A 184 -8.36 2.57 -10.07
CA VAL A 184 -6.95 2.95 -10.28
C VAL A 184 -6.90 4.39 -10.77
N SER A 185 -5.97 5.18 -10.24
CA SER A 185 -5.77 6.57 -10.60
C SER A 185 -4.37 6.82 -11.19
N SER A 186 -3.95 8.07 -11.25
CA SER A 186 -2.58 8.50 -11.56
C SER A 186 -2.20 9.71 -10.73
N ILE A 187 -0.91 9.98 -10.62
CA ILE A 187 -0.42 11.16 -9.92
C ILE A 187 -0.98 12.44 -10.55
N ALA A 188 -1.03 12.51 -11.89
CA ALA A 188 -1.64 13.66 -12.58
C ALA A 188 -3.11 13.87 -12.18
N ARG A 189 -3.90 12.80 -12.17
CA ARG A 189 -5.31 12.87 -11.81
C ARG A 189 -5.52 13.30 -10.37
N GLU A 190 -4.73 12.77 -9.43
CA GLU A 190 -4.84 13.16 -8.03
C GLU A 190 -4.39 14.62 -7.80
N LYS A 191 -3.38 15.12 -8.52
CA LYS A 191 -3.02 16.55 -8.50
C LYS A 191 -4.18 17.45 -8.93
N ASP A 192 -4.96 17.02 -9.93
CA ASP A 192 -6.10 17.77 -10.48
C ASP A 192 -7.36 17.68 -9.60
N ARG A 193 -7.67 16.50 -9.07
CA ARG A 193 -8.98 16.21 -8.48
C ARG A 193 -9.00 15.98 -6.97
N ASN A 194 -7.87 15.52 -6.41
CA ASN A 194 -7.84 15.17 -5.00
C ASN A 194 -7.84 16.42 -4.12
N PRO A 195 -8.88 16.65 -3.29
CA PRO A 195 -8.99 17.86 -2.47
C PRO A 195 -7.88 18.00 -1.43
N TYR A 196 -7.21 16.90 -1.05
CA TYR A 196 -6.05 16.92 -0.16
C TYR A 196 -4.79 17.36 -0.87
N PHE A 197 -4.57 16.94 -2.12
CA PHE A 197 -3.45 17.40 -2.94
C PHE A 197 -3.55 18.91 -3.23
N GLN A 198 -4.78 19.43 -3.42
CA GLN A 198 -5.03 20.86 -3.62
C GLN A 198 -4.71 21.71 -2.39
N LYS A 199 -4.55 21.09 -1.20
CA LYS A 199 -4.19 21.78 0.05
C LYS A 199 -2.71 21.64 0.44
N LEU A 200 -1.89 21.05 -0.42
CA LEU A 200 -0.45 20.85 -0.14
C LEU A 200 0.39 22.14 -0.20
N ALA A 201 -0.22 23.30 -0.45
CA ALA A 201 0.44 24.60 -0.36
C ALA A 201 0.52 25.11 1.11
N SER A 202 -0.37 24.66 2.00
CA SER A 202 -0.49 25.13 3.38
C SER A 202 -0.70 23.98 4.36
N LEU A 203 0.22 23.80 5.27
CA LEU A 203 0.10 22.79 6.34
C LEU A 203 -1.15 23.02 7.20
N THR A 204 -1.39 24.26 7.60
CA THR A 204 -2.54 24.64 8.43
C THR A 204 -3.87 24.30 7.76
N ASP A 205 -4.00 24.62 6.47
CA ASP A 205 -5.22 24.33 5.71
C ASP A 205 -5.42 22.83 5.52
N PHE A 206 -4.32 22.10 5.27
CA PHE A 206 -4.38 20.64 5.14
C PHE A 206 -4.82 19.99 6.45
N VAL A 207 -4.18 20.33 7.57
CA VAL A 207 -4.48 19.74 8.89
C VAL A 207 -5.94 20.06 9.27
N SER A 208 -6.36 21.33 9.13
CA SER A 208 -7.73 21.74 9.40
C SER A 208 -8.75 20.96 8.55
N TRP A 209 -8.46 20.77 7.26
CA TRP A 209 -9.32 20.01 6.35
C TRP A 209 -9.35 18.52 6.67
N ARG A 210 -8.17 17.91 6.98
CA ARG A 210 -8.06 16.48 7.25
C ARG A 210 -8.73 16.10 8.57
N MET A 211 -8.63 16.94 9.60
CA MET A 211 -9.12 16.67 10.96
C MET A 211 -10.52 17.18 11.24
N ARG A 212 -11.19 17.79 10.26
CA ARG A 212 -12.60 18.18 10.42
C ARG A 212 -13.48 16.96 10.69
N PRO A 213 -14.48 17.05 11.57
CA PRO A 213 -15.47 16.00 11.74
C PRO A 213 -16.07 15.60 10.39
N ARG A 214 -16.31 14.33 10.19
CA ARG A 214 -17.05 13.79 9.05
C ARG A 214 -18.42 13.36 9.59
N ASP A 215 -19.47 13.84 8.96
CA ASP A 215 -20.85 13.43 9.23
C ASP A 215 -21.06 11.97 8.86
#